data_f95db6fb4aa58a1764908d44af493546
#
_entry.id   f95db6fb4aa58a1764908d44af493546
#
_cell.length_a   1.000
_cell.length_b   1.000
_cell.length_c   1.000
_cell.angle_alpha   90.00
_cell.angle_beta   90.00
_cell.angle_gamma   90.00
#
_symmetry.space_group_name_H-M   'P 1'
#
loop_
_entity.id
_entity.type
_entity.pdbx_description
1 polymer ?
#
loop_
_entity_poly.entity_id
_entity_poly.type
_entity_poly.pdbx_seq_one_letter_code
_entity_poly.pdbx_strand_id
1 'polypeptide(L)'
;TGSDTTQIKTRADKQGSGYLINGQKVWTSRAAHSDLMLLLARTTPADQVAKRTHGLSTFLIDLKEAQKNGCEIRPIDAMVNHNTTEVFFDNVPVAGDALIGEEGRGFRYILDGLNAERCLTASEAIGNGRYFTERAVSYANERVVFDRPVGQNQGIQFPIAEAYAELEAADLMVRKATALFDAGEDCGAEANMARLLSAQAAWNAGEACFSAFGGFAFAREYDIERKWREARLARTAPIS
;
A
#
# COMPACT_ATOMS: atom_id res chain seq x y z
N THR A 1 -4.37 3.70 12.80
CA THR A 1 -4.30 4.68 11.73
C THR A 1 -5.59 4.72 10.98
N GLY A 2 -5.78 4.78 9.82
CA GLY A 2 -6.97 4.95 9.02
C GLY A 2 -6.81 6.16 8.11
N SER A 3 -7.86 6.55 7.39
CA SER A 3 -7.79 7.61 6.39
C SER A 3 -7.46 8.98 7.01
N ASP A 4 -7.91 9.26 8.24
CA ASP A 4 -7.53 10.49 8.96
C ASP A 4 -6.28 10.25 9.82
N THR A 5 -5.10 10.36 9.21
CA THR A 5 -3.82 10.21 9.89
C THR A 5 -3.56 11.28 10.95
N THR A 6 -4.29 12.39 10.94
CA THR A 6 -4.18 13.44 11.96
C THR A 6 -4.84 13.05 13.29
N GLN A 7 -5.65 11.99 13.30
CA GLN A 7 -6.31 11.44 14.50
C GLN A 7 -5.49 10.35 15.21
N ILE A 8 -4.23 10.20 14.87
CA ILE A 8 -3.33 9.22 15.52
C ILE A 8 -3.36 9.44 17.05
N LYS A 9 -3.66 8.34 17.78
CA LYS A 9 -3.71 8.29 19.24
C LYS A 9 -2.45 7.68 19.87
N THR A 10 -1.64 6.97 19.09
CA THR A 10 -0.33 6.51 19.57
C THR A 10 0.47 7.72 20.00
N ARG A 11 0.90 7.75 21.26
CA ARG A 11 1.62 8.88 21.87
C ARG A 11 3.05 8.51 22.21
N ALA A 12 3.89 9.52 22.25
CA ALA A 12 5.27 9.46 22.72
C ALA A 12 5.43 10.53 23.81
N ASP A 13 5.31 10.10 25.05
CA ASP A 13 5.40 10.97 26.24
C ASP A 13 6.87 11.15 26.60
N LYS A 14 7.34 12.41 26.69
CA LYS A 14 8.74 12.70 27.01
C LYS A 14 9.09 12.27 28.44
N GLN A 15 10.15 11.51 28.58
CA GLN A 15 10.66 11.04 29.88
C GLN A 15 12.19 11.15 29.95
N GLY A 16 12.68 12.06 30.77
CA GLY A 16 14.13 12.34 30.85
C GLY A 16 14.69 12.79 29.50
N SER A 17 15.69 12.08 28.99
CA SER A 17 16.30 12.31 27.68
C SER A 17 15.63 11.54 26.52
N GLY A 18 14.61 10.70 26.81
CA GLY A 18 13.93 9.86 25.83
C GLY A 18 12.41 10.02 25.86
N TYR A 19 11.72 8.97 25.40
CA TYR A 19 10.26 8.93 25.30
C TYR A 19 9.71 7.58 25.77
N LEU A 20 8.47 7.57 26.24
CA LEU A 20 7.66 6.36 26.43
C LEU A 20 6.57 6.31 25.35
N ILE A 21 6.57 5.25 24.58
CA ILE A 21 5.57 5.03 23.54
C ILE A 21 4.41 4.23 24.10
N ASN A 22 3.18 4.73 23.86
CA ASN A 22 1.95 4.06 24.24
C ASN A 22 0.93 4.13 23.10
N GLY A 23 0.25 3.00 22.82
CA GLY A 23 -0.82 2.95 21.82
C GLY A 23 -0.75 1.72 20.95
N GLN A 24 -1.33 1.83 19.75
CA GLN A 24 -1.50 0.71 18.84
C GLN A 24 -1.35 1.18 17.40
N LYS A 25 -0.80 0.32 16.55
CA LYS A 25 -0.86 0.39 15.10
C LYS A 25 -1.51 -0.87 14.56
N VAL A 26 -2.31 -0.73 13.50
CA VAL A 26 -2.97 -1.85 12.82
C VAL A 26 -2.63 -1.81 11.33
N TRP A 27 -2.68 -2.96 10.70
CA TRP A 27 -2.30 -3.15 9.28
C TRP A 27 -0.83 -2.79 9.00
N THR A 28 0.05 -3.10 9.94
CA THR A 28 1.48 -2.89 9.77
C THR A 28 2.08 -4.10 9.08
N SER A 29 2.45 -3.93 7.83
CA SER A 29 3.06 -5.01 7.05
C SER A 29 4.49 -5.28 7.52
N ARG A 30 4.85 -6.56 7.59
CA ARG A 30 6.20 -7.07 7.86
C ARG A 30 6.81 -6.76 9.24
N ALA A 31 6.08 -6.17 10.19
CA ALA A 31 6.65 -5.84 11.49
C ALA A 31 7.27 -7.07 12.21
N ALA A 32 6.67 -8.26 12.06
CA ALA A 32 7.19 -9.50 12.63
C ALA A 32 8.54 -9.97 12.02
N HIS A 33 8.94 -9.39 10.88
CA HIS A 33 10.14 -9.78 10.11
C HIS A 33 11.12 -8.62 9.92
N SER A 34 10.85 -7.46 10.54
CA SER A 34 11.67 -6.25 10.43
C SER A 34 12.49 -6.05 11.70
N ASP A 35 13.70 -5.51 11.54
CA ASP A 35 14.52 -5.10 12.66
C ASP A 35 14.13 -3.69 13.15
N LEU A 36 13.76 -2.82 12.22
CA LEU A 36 13.46 -1.42 12.49
C LEU A 36 12.02 -1.06 12.07
N MET A 37 11.43 -0.10 12.77
CA MET A 37 10.13 0.47 12.47
C MET A 37 10.19 1.99 12.44
N LEU A 38 9.73 2.59 11.35
CA LEU A 38 9.43 4.01 11.28
C LEU A 38 8.05 4.26 11.92
N LEU A 39 8.05 4.91 13.07
CA LEU A 39 6.83 5.15 13.85
C LEU A 39 6.45 6.63 13.85
N LEU A 40 5.23 6.94 13.41
CA LEU A 40 4.60 8.25 13.64
C LEU A 40 3.78 8.20 14.93
N ALA A 41 4.12 9.03 15.90
CA ALA A 41 3.43 9.13 17.19
C ALA A 41 3.20 10.59 17.59
N ARG A 42 2.26 10.81 18.50
CA ARG A 42 1.92 12.15 18.99
C ARG A 42 2.77 12.50 20.19
N THR A 43 3.55 13.56 20.08
CA THR A 43 4.38 14.13 21.17
C THR A 43 3.69 15.31 21.87
N THR A 44 2.79 16.02 21.15
CA THR A 44 1.99 17.08 21.74
C THR A 44 0.51 16.78 21.52
N PRO A 45 -0.36 16.85 22.55
CA PRO A 45 -1.80 16.63 22.44
C PRO A 45 -2.44 17.47 21.32
N ALA A 46 -3.46 16.90 20.65
CA ALA A 46 -4.07 17.53 19.47
C ALA A 46 -4.84 18.82 19.79
N ASP A 47 -5.26 18.99 21.03
CA ASP A 47 -5.94 20.19 21.58
C ASP A 47 -4.95 21.30 21.97
N GLN A 48 -3.66 21.01 22.02
CA GLN A 48 -2.59 21.95 22.37
C GLN A 48 -1.82 22.48 21.16
N VAL A 49 -2.22 22.12 19.95
CA VAL A 49 -1.56 22.55 18.71
C VAL A 49 -2.48 23.32 17.79
N ALA A 50 -1.95 24.32 17.07
CA ALA A 50 -2.73 25.13 16.13
C ALA A 50 -3.26 24.32 14.93
N LYS A 51 -2.55 23.27 14.51
CA LYS A 51 -2.94 22.34 13.43
C LYS A 51 -2.73 20.93 13.91
N ARG A 52 -3.68 20.01 13.65
CA ARG A 52 -3.60 18.60 14.06
C ARG A 52 -2.38 17.83 13.51
N THR A 53 -1.83 18.30 12.39
CA THR A 53 -0.58 17.78 11.82
C THR A 53 0.66 18.16 12.62
N HIS A 54 0.58 19.22 13.41
CA HIS A 54 1.63 19.59 14.36
C HIS A 54 1.54 18.69 15.60
N GLY A 55 2.65 18.52 16.30
CA GLY A 55 2.72 17.66 17.47
C GLY A 55 2.73 16.16 17.14
N LEU A 56 2.87 15.79 15.88
CA LEU A 56 3.22 14.44 15.42
C LEU A 56 4.73 14.37 15.16
N SER A 57 5.39 13.36 15.70
CA SER A 57 6.84 13.15 15.58
C SER A 57 7.13 11.77 15.01
N THR A 58 8.23 11.64 14.31
CA THR A 58 8.65 10.39 13.67
C THR A 58 9.85 9.82 14.42
N PHE A 59 9.79 8.53 14.72
CA PHE A 59 10.82 7.80 15.45
C PHE A 59 11.29 6.59 14.65
N LEU A 60 12.59 6.31 14.68
CA LEU A 60 13.14 5.04 14.24
C LEU A 60 13.32 4.13 15.43
N ILE A 61 12.54 3.06 15.49
CA ILE A 61 12.48 2.13 16.62
C ILE A 61 13.16 0.82 16.27
N ASP A 62 14.06 0.33 17.13
CA ASP A 62 14.52 -1.05 17.10
C ASP A 62 13.40 -1.95 17.62
N LEU A 63 12.81 -2.77 16.74
CA LEU A 63 11.69 -3.64 17.08
C LEU A 63 12.09 -4.79 18.00
N LYS A 64 13.32 -5.31 17.87
CA LYS A 64 13.81 -6.39 18.73
C LYS A 64 13.97 -5.91 20.19
N GLU A 65 14.48 -4.72 20.36
CA GLU A 65 14.61 -4.12 21.69
C GLU A 65 13.24 -3.70 22.24
N ALA A 66 12.38 -3.12 21.41
CA ALA A 66 11.03 -2.74 21.80
C ALA A 66 10.21 -3.95 22.27
N GLN A 67 10.31 -5.11 21.60
CA GLN A 67 9.60 -6.33 22.01
C GLN A 67 10.03 -6.87 23.38
N LYS A 68 11.25 -6.64 23.82
CA LYS A 68 11.70 -6.98 25.18
C LYS A 68 11.10 -6.04 26.24
N ASN A 69 10.62 -4.87 25.83
CA ASN A 69 10.25 -3.76 26.69
C ASN A 69 8.82 -3.25 26.45
N GLY A 70 7.83 -4.14 26.22
CA GLY A 70 6.42 -3.78 26.18
C GLY A 70 5.83 -3.57 24.77
N CYS A 71 6.58 -3.89 23.70
CA CYS A 71 6.01 -3.95 22.36
C CYS A 71 5.56 -5.37 22.03
N GLU A 72 4.32 -5.54 21.63
CA GLU A 72 3.76 -6.81 21.19
C GLU A 72 3.34 -6.73 19.72
N ILE A 73 3.71 -7.72 18.90
CA ILE A 73 3.37 -7.83 17.49
C ILE A 73 2.47 -9.05 17.30
N ARG A 74 1.25 -8.84 16.83
CA ARG A 74 0.26 -9.90 16.59
C ARG A 74 -0.07 -10.01 15.10
N PRO A 75 0.00 -11.20 14.50
CA PRO A 75 -0.43 -11.42 13.11
C PRO A 75 -1.93 -11.14 12.96
N ILE A 76 -2.31 -10.59 11.80
CA ILE A 76 -3.71 -10.52 11.37
C ILE A 76 -3.91 -11.60 10.30
N ASP A 77 -4.86 -12.51 10.52
CA ASP A 77 -5.27 -13.47 9.51
C ASP A 77 -6.11 -12.75 8.43
N ALA A 78 -5.53 -12.56 7.26
CA ALA A 78 -6.13 -11.81 6.18
C ALA A 78 -6.05 -12.58 4.85
N MET A 79 -7.03 -12.37 3.96
CA MET A 79 -7.09 -13.02 2.66
C MET A 79 -5.94 -12.64 1.71
N VAL A 80 -5.23 -11.57 2.03
CA VAL A 80 -4.11 -11.02 1.27
C VAL A 80 -3.17 -10.27 2.22
N ASN A 81 -1.91 -10.07 1.83
CA ASN A 81 -0.89 -9.47 2.69
C ASN A 81 -0.71 -10.22 4.03
N HIS A 82 -0.38 -11.51 3.92
CA HIS A 82 -0.30 -12.44 5.06
C HIS A 82 0.74 -12.06 6.14
N ASN A 83 1.62 -11.09 5.85
CA ASN A 83 2.59 -10.54 6.82
C ASN A 83 2.09 -9.28 7.52
N THR A 84 0.78 -8.97 7.45
CA THR A 84 0.21 -7.81 8.13
C THR A 84 -0.03 -8.10 9.62
N THR A 85 0.15 -7.08 10.45
CA THR A 85 0.13 -7.23 11.90
C THR A 85 -0.57 -6.07 12.59
N GLU A 86 -0.98 -6.32 13.83
CA GLU A 86 -1.19 -5.30 14.86
C GLU A 86 0.09 -5.16 15.69
N VAL A 87 0.42 -3.93 16.06
CA VAL A 87 1.56 -3.62 16.93
C VAL A 87 1.06 -2.81 18.12
N PHE A 88 1.27 -3.33 19.31
CA PHE A 88 0.88 -2.70 20.58
C PHE A 88 2.11 -2.17 21.31
N PHE A 89 1.98 -1.01 21.88
CA PHE A 89 3.01 -0.37 22.68
C PHE A 89 2.46 -0.08 24.07
N ASP A 90 3.07 -0.66 25.10
CA ASP A 90 2.77 -0.41 26.51
C ASP A 90 4.04 0.08 27.21
N ASN A 91 4.12 1.39 27.41
CA ASN A 91 5.26 2.06 28.05
C ASN A 91 6.63 1.67 27.45
N VAL A 92 6.69 1.54 26.12
CA VAL A 92 7.93 1.16 25.42
C VAL A 92 8.92 2.32 25.48
N PRO A 93 10.09 2.13 26.15
CA PRO A 93 11.09 3.18 26.23
C PRO A 93 11.83 3.33 24.90
N VAL A 94 12.02 4.57 24.48
CA VAL A 94 12.73 4.92 23.25
C VAL A 94 13.71 6.04 23.56
N ALA A 95 14.95 5.88 23.11
CA ALA A 95 16.00 6.89 23.31
C ALA A 95 15.68 8.19 22.56
N GLY A 96 16.19 9.31 23.04
CA GLY A 96 15.92 10.61 22.43
C GLY A 96 16.48 10.78 21.02
N ASP A 97 17.56 10.09 20.70
CA ASP A 97 18.20 10.07 19.39
C ASP A 97 17.45 9.22 18.33
N ALA A 98 16.45 8.43 18.77
CA ALA A 98 15.53 7.76 17.86
C ALA A 98 14.54 8.73 17.18
N LEU A 99 14.41 9.98 17.67
CA LEU A 99 13.61 11.03 17.04
C LEU A 99 14.26 11.44 15.72
N ILE A 100 13.48 11.38 14.64
CA ILE A 100 13.92 11.85 13.32
C ILE A 100 13.51 13.32 13.12
N GLY A 101 14.52 14.18 12.90
CA GLY A 101 14.32 15.59 12.67
C GLY A 101 13.79 16.34 13.90
N GLU A 102 12.87 17.27 13.69
CA GLU A 102 12.32 18.15 14.74
C GLU A 102 11.06 17.52 15.37
N GLU A 103 10.97 17.60 16.70
CA GLU A 103 9.76 17.23 17.43
C GLU A 103 8.55 18.03 16.94
N GLY A 104 7.43 17.33 16.72
CA GLY A 104 6.19 17.95 16.23
C GLY A 104 6.12 18.17 14.71
N ARG A 105 7.15 17.81 13.95
CA ARG A 105 7.24 17.96 12.49
C ARG A 105 7.15 16.64 11.72
N GLY A 106 6.99 15.53 12.38
CA GLY A 106 7.04 14.19 11.82
C GLY A 106 6.02 13.93 10.70
N PHE A 107 4.86 14.60 10.73
CA PHE A 107 3.87 14.48 9.66
C PHE A 107 4.42 14.95 8.30
N ARG A 108 5.22 16.02 8.27
CA ARG A 108 5.87 16.50 7.06
C ARG A 108 6.85 15.47 6.51
N TYR A 109 7.68 14.90 7.38
CA TYR A 109 8.68 13.89 6.97
C TYR A 109 8.03 12.63 6.38
N ILE A 110 6.89 12.19 6.93
CA ILE A 110 6.13 11.08 6.36
C ILE A 110 5.58 11.42 4.96
N LEU A 111 5.12 12.64 4.74
CA LEU A 111 4.61 13.06 3.43
C LEU A 111 5.68 13.00 2.33
N ASP A 112 6.93 13.32 2.63
CA ASP A 112 8.04 13.25 1.67
C ASP A 112 8.23 11.81 1.14
N GLY A 113 8.06 10.80 2.00
CA GLY A 113 8.11 9.38 1.60
C GLY A 113 6.86 8.88 0.88
N LEU A 114 5.69 9.47 1.13
CA LEU A 114 4.41 8.95 0.60
C LEU A 114 4.29 9.10 -0.92
N ASN A 115 4.88 10.11 -1.54
CA ASN A 115 4.82 10.26 -3.00
C ASN A 115 5.65 9.17 -3.69
N ALA A 116 6.84 8.84 -3.17
CA ALA A 116 7.64 7.71 -3.65
C ALA A 116 6.88 6.39 -3.51
N GLU A 117 6.23 6.15 -2.37
CA GLU A 117 5.43 4.96 -2.12
C GLU A 117 4.22 4.86 -3.08
N ARG A 118 3.55 5.97 -3.38
CA ARG A 118 2.47 6.01 -4.37
C ARG A 118 2.96 5.64 -5.77
N CYS A 119 4.10 6.17 -6.20
CA CYS A 119 4.71 5.82 -7.48
C CYS A 119 5.09 4.33 -7.54
N LEU A 120 5.68 3.79 -6.47
CA LEU A 120 6.05 2.39 -6.36
C LEU A 120 4.81 1.48 -6.47
N THR A 121 3.80 1.73 -5.65
CA THR A 121 2.57 0.91 -5.65
C THR A 121 1.75 1.07 -6.93
N ALA A 122 1.82 2.23 -7.59
CA ALA A 122 1.24 2.43 -8.92
C ALA A 122 1.95 1.58 -9.97
N SER A 123 3.28 1.52 -9.95
CA SER A 123 4.09 0.68 -10.85
C SER A 123 3.81 -0.82 -10.63
N GLU A 124 3.68 -1.24 -9.38
CA GLU A 124 3.29 -2.61 -9.02
C GLU A 124 1.90 -2.96 -9.59
N ALA A 125 0.94 -2.05 -9.48
CA ALA A 125 -0.40 -2.24 -10.03
C ALA A 125 -0.37 -2.38 -11.56
N ILE A 126 0.44 -1.59 -12.29
CA ILE A 126 0.63 -1.75 -13.74
C ILE A 126 1.19 -3.13 -14.07
N GLY A 127 2.21 -3.59 -13.37
CA GLY A 127 2.76 -4.93 -13.55
C GLY A 127 1.74 -6.04 -13.32
N ASN A 128 0.89 -5.90 -12.30
CA ASN A 128 -0.19 -6.83 -12.02
C ASN A 128 -1.27 -6.82 -13.11
N GLY A 129 -1.63 -5.64 -13.63
CA GLY A 129 -2.57 -5.50 -14.74
C GLY A 129 -2.05 -6.13 -16.03
N ARG A 130 -0.77 -5.95 -16.36
CA ARG A 130 -0.12 -6.61 -17.52
C ARG A 130 -0.15 -8.13 -17.39
N TYR A 131 0.16 -8.66 -16.22
CA TYR A 131 0.02 -10.10 -15.96
C TYR A 131 -1.39 -10.60 -16.31
N PHE A 132 -2.45 -9.90 -15.88
CA PHE A 132 -3.82 -10.30 -16.18
C PHE A 132 -4.13 -10.26 -17.67
N THR A 133 -3.75 -9.19 -18.39
CA THR A 133 -4.02 -9.09 -19.83
C THR A 133 -3.27 -10.16 -20.61
N GLU A 134 -2.02 -10.42 -20.31
CA GLU A 134 -1.22 -11.50 -20.93
C GLU A 134 -1.84 -12.87 -20.70
N ARG A 135 -2.24 -13.18 -19.44
CA ARG A 135 -2.89 -14.43 -19.09
C ARG A 135 -4.23 -14.60 -19.78
N ALA A 136 -5.04 -13.53 -19.84
CA ALA A 136 -6.34 -13.54 -20.51
C ALA A 136 -6.20 -13.81 -22.02
N VAL A 137 -5.24 -13.15 -22.67
CA VAL A 137 -4.98 -13.32 -24.11
C VAL A 137 -4.49 -14.76 -24.41
N SER A 138 -3.54 -15.28 -23.64
CA SER A 138 -3.06 -16.66 -23.82
C SER A 138 -4.20 -17.65 -23.70
N TYR A 139 -4.92 -17.60 -22.59
CA TYR A 139 -6.04 -18.51 -22.33
C TYR A 139 -7.15 -18.39 -23.39
N ALA A 140 -7.49 -17.17 -23.80
CA ALA A 140 -8.54 -16.92 -24.78
C ALA A 140 -8.20 -17.50 -26.17
N ASN A 141 -6.91 -17.60 -26.52
CA ASN A 141 -6.44 -18.22 -27.75
C ASN A 141 -6.40 -19.75 -27.70
N GLU A 142 -6.14 -20.31 -26.52
CA GLU A 142 -5.98 -21.75 -26.29
C GLU A 142 -7.29 -22.47 -26.00
N ARG A 143 -8.20 -21.80 -25.26
CA ARG A 143 -9.44 -22.42 -24.82
C ARG A 143 -10.47 -22.51 -25.94
N VAL A 144 -10.80 -23.72 -26.35
CA VAL A 144 -11.81 -23.98 -27.40
C VAL A 144 -13.15 -24.31 -26.76
N VAL A 145 -14.22 -23.60 -27.16
CA VAL A 145 -15.62 -23.85 -26.81
C VAL A 145 -16.46 -23.56 -28.06
N PHE A 146 -17.43 -24.41 -28.35
CA PHE A 146 -18.19 -24.35 -29.60
C PHE A 146 -17.30 -24.37 -30.85
N ASP A 147 -16.30 -25.28 -30.85
CA ASP A 147 -15.37 -25.56 -31.95
C ASP A 147 -14.47 -24.39 -32.38
N ARG A 148 -14.33 -23.35 -31.55
CA ARG A 148 -13.45 -22.22 -31.79
C ARG A 148 -12.84 -21.65 -30.50
N PRO A 149 -11.68 -21.00 -30.58
CA PRO A 149 -11.11 -20.27 -29.44
C PRO A 149 -12.10 -19.25 -28.87
N VAL A 150 -12.19 -19.18 -27.52
CA VAL A 150 -13.11 -18.24 -26.87
C VAL A 150 -12.75 -16.78 -27.19
N GLY A 151 -11.48 -16.51 -27.51
CA GLY A 151 -10.98 -15.21 -27.93
C GLY A 151 -11.55 -14.70 -29.25
N GLN A 152 -12.27 -15.53 -30.02
CA GLN A 152 -12.99 -15.09 -31.21
C GLN A 152 -14.33 -14.41 -30.90
N ASN A 153 -14.73 -14.36 -29.64
CA ASN A 153 -15.96 -13.69 -29.21
C ASN A 153 -15.66 -12.26 -28.75
N GLN A 154 -16.41 -11.27 -29.29
CA GLN A 154 -16.25 -9.86 -28.90
C GLN A 154 -16.48 -9.62 -27.41
N GLY A 155 -17.36 -10.41 -26.76
CA GLY A 155 -17.57 -10.37 -25.30
C GLY A 155 -16.32 -10.74 -24.46
N ILE A 156 -15.30 -11.36 -25.06
CA ILE A 156 -13.99 -11.63 -24.45
C ILE A 156 -12.96 -10.62 -24.94
N GLN A 157 -12.96 -10.28 -26.22
CA GLN A 157 -11.95 -9.38 -26.81
C GLN A 157 -12.05 -7.96 -26.26
N PHE A 158 -13.24 -7.37 -26.23
CA PHE A 158 -13.42 -5.96 -25.90
C PHE A 158 -13.02 -5.65 -24.48
N PRO A 159 -13.45 -6.40 -23.42
CA PRO A 159 -12.99 -6.14 -22.07
C PRO A 159 -11.48 -6.23 -21.89
N ILE A 160 -10.81 -7.18 -22.58
CA ILE A 160 -9.35 -7.29 -22.54
C ILE A 160 -8.68 -6.09 -23.22
N ALA A 161 -9.19 -5.68 -24.39
CA ALA A 161 -8.64 -4.55 -25.13
C ALA A 161 -8.84 -3.21 -24.39
N GLU A 162 -10.00 -3.01 -23.78
CA GLU A 162 -10.29 -1.83 -22.95
C GLU A 162 -9.36 -1.78 -21.74
N ALA A 163 -9.23 -2.89 -21.02
CA ALA A 163 -8.32 -2.98 -19.87
C ALA A 163 -6.86 -2.71 -20.26
N TYR A 164 -6.42 -3.22 -21.40
CA TYR A 164 -5.08 -2.95 -21.92
C TYR A 164 -4.88 -1.44 -22.21
N ALA A 165 -5.84 -0.80 -22.86
CA ALA A 165 -5.77 0.64 -23.16
C ALA A 165 -5.75 1.49 -21.87
N GLU A 166 -6.55 1.14 -20.87
CA GLU A 166 -6.53 1.79 -19.56
C GLU A 166 -5.17 1.63 -18.86
N LEU A 167 -4.56 0.45 -18.94
CA LEU A 167 -3.23 0.19 -18.36
C LEU A 167 -2.15 1.05 -19.02
N GLU A 168 -2.15 1.15 -20.35
CA GLU A 168 -1.18 1.99 -21.06
C GLU A 168 -1.35 3.47 -20.72
N ALA A 169 -2.58 3.95 -20.61
CA ALA A 169 -2.86 5.33 -20.19
C ALA A 169 -2.41 5.58 -18.73
N ALA A 170 -2.65 4.63 -17.85
CA ALA A 170 -2.21 4.71 -16.45
C ALA A 170 -0.68 4.66 -16.32
N ASP A 171 0.01 3.83 -17.12
CA ASP A 171 1.48 3.75 -17.14
C ASP A 171 2.12 5.08 -17.56
N LEU A 172 1.54 5.80 -18.52
CA LEU A 172 2.00 7.14 -18.88
C LEU A 172 1.93 8.12 -17.69
N MET A 173 0.87 8.04 -16.88
CA MET A 173 0.76 8.86 -15.67
C MET A 173 1.77 8.45 -14.61
N VAL A 174 2.03 7.14 -14.43
CA VAL A 174 3.08 6.64 -13.54
C VAL A 174 4.45 7.18 -13.95
N ARG A 175 4.79 7.10 -15.24
CA ARG A 175 6.04 7.63 -15.79
C ARG A 175 6.18 9.13 -15.58
N LYS A 176 5.10 9.90 -15.75
CA LYS A 176 5.10 11.33 -15.47
C LYS A 176 5.39 11.61 -13.99
N ALA A 177 4.69 10.92 -13.08
CA ALA A 177 4.87 11.09 -11.64
C ALA A 177 6.29 10.76 -11.18
N THR A 178 6.85 9.64 -11.68
CA THR A 178 8.22 9.22 -11.34
C THR A 178 9.27 10.18 -11.91
N ALA A 179 9.09 10.67 -13.12
CA ALA A 179 10.02 11.64 -13.72
C ALA A 179 10.06 12.96 -12.95
N LEU A 180 8.92 13.47 -12.47
CA LEU A 180 8.86 14.66 -11.62
C LEU A 180 9.55 14.41 -10.26
N PHE A 181 9.28 13.25 -9.66
CA PHE A 181 9.92 12.86 -8.40
C PHE A 181 11.46 12.80 -8.53
N ASP A 182 11.96 12.14 -9.58
CA ASP A 182 13.39 12.01 -9.84
C ASP A 182 14.07 13.37 -10.15
N ALA A 183 13.31 14.30 -10.73
CA ALA A 183 13.77 15.68 -10.96
C ALA A 183 13.73 16.55 -9.69
N GLY A 184 13.20 16.07 -8.57
CA GLY A 184 13.02 16.83 -7.34
C GLY A 184 11.90 17.88 -7.42
N GLU A 185 10.99 17.75 -8.40
CA GLU A 185 9.86 18.64 -8.58
C GLU A 185 8.64 18.16 -7.75
N ASP A 186 7.67 19.06 -7.54
CA ASP A 186 6.42 18.70 -6.89
C ASP A 186 5.63 17.73 -7.79
N CYS A 187 5.43 16.52 -7.29
CA CYS A 187 4.74 15.43 -7.99
C CYS A 187 3.48 14.96 -7.26
N GLY A 188 3.03 15.65 -6.23
CA GLY A 188 1.95 15.17 -5.37
C GLY A 188 0.64 14.89 -6.12
N ALA A 189 0.27 15.74 -7.07
CA ALA A 189 -0.93 15.56 -7.90
C ALA A 189 -0.79 14.34 -8.83
N GLU A 190 0.35 14.24 -9.52
CA GLU A 190 0.64 13.15 -10.45
C GLU A 190 0.76 11.81 -9.74
N ALA A 191 1.41 11.74 -8.58
CA ALA A 191 1.53 10.54 -7.76
C ALA A 191 0.15 10.03 -7.30
N ASN A 192 -0.77 10.93 -6.92
CA ASN A 192 -2.14 10.57 -6.59
C ASN A 192 -2.92 10.06 -7.80
N MET A 193 -2.81 10.75 -8.96
CA MET A 193 -3.47 10.31 -10.19
C MET A 193 -2.92 8.96 -10.67
N ALA A 194 -1.59 8.79 -10.67
CA ALA A 194 -0.94 7.53 -11.02
C ALA A 194 -1.45 6.37 -10.15
N ARG A 195 -1.53 6.59 -8.84
CA ARG A 195 -2.01 5.59 -7.88
C ARG A 195 -3.47 5.23 -8.11
N LEU A 196 -4.33 6.20 -8.35
CA LEU A 196 -5.75 5.98 -8.61
C LEU A 196 -5.96 5.20 -9.92
N LEU A 197 -5.38 5.70 -11.02
CA LEU A 197 -5.59 5.14 -12.36
C LEU A 197 -5.01 3.74 -12.49
N SER A 198 -3.80 3.50 -11.98
CA SER A 198 -3.16 2.20 -12.05
C SER A 198 -3.90 1.12 -11.26
N ALA A 199 -4.40 1.46 -10.06
CA ALA A 199 -5.18 0.55 -9.25
C ALA A 199 -6.53 0.18 -9.91
N GLN A 200 -7.18 1.15 -10.57
CA GLN A 200 -8.43 0.92 -11.29
C GLN A 200 -8.18 0.07 -12.54
N ALA A 201 -7.18 0.42 -13.34
CA ALA A 201 -6.83 -0.31 -14.57
C ALA A 201 -6.42 -1.76 -14.27
N ALA A 202 -5.60 -1.99 -13.23
CA ALA A 202 -5.22 -3.34 -12.80
C ALA A 202 -6.43 -4.16 -12.33
N TRP A 203 -7.37 -3.53 -11.63
CA TRP A 203 -8.62 -4.18 -11.23
C TRP A 203 -9.46 -4.57 -12.44
N ASN A 204 -9.67 -3.67 -13.41
CA ASN A 204 -10.44 -3.94 -14.62
C ASN A 204 -9.79 -5.06 -15.46
N ALA A 205 -8.45 -5.08 -15.54
CA ALA A 205 -7.71 -6.16 -16.18
C ALA A 205 -7.93 -7.50 -15.46
N GLY A 206 -7.96 -7.50 -14.13
CA GLY A 206 -8.26 -8.66 -13.30
C GLY A 206 -9.67 -9.20 -13.56
N GLU A 207 -10.69 -8.34 -13.63
CA GLU A 207 -12.07 -8.71 -13.93
C GLU A 207 -12.20 -9.29 -15.35
N ALA A 208 -11.56 -8.67 -16.35
CA ALA A 208 -11.55 -9.17 -17.71
C ALA A 208 -10.88 -10.54 -17.81
N CYS A 209 -9.75 -10.72 -17.13
CA CYS A 209 -9.04 -12.00 -17.06
C CYS A 209 -9.88 -13.07 -16.37
N PHE A 210 -10.45 -12.75 -15.22
CA PHE A 210 -11.30 -13.64 -14.45
C PHE A 210 -12.49 -14.14 -15.29
N SER A 211 -13.12 -13.22 -16.02
CA SER A 211 -14.23 -13.54 -16.93
C SER A 211 -13.79 -14.42 -18.10
N ALA A 212 -12.62 -14.16 -18.68
CA ALA A 212 -12.08 -14.97 -19.78
C ALA A 212 -11.80 -16.42 -19.36
N PHE A 213 -11.27 -16.64 -18.13
CA PHE A 213 -11.02 -17.95 -17.56
C PHE A 213 -12.30 -18.67 -17.10
N GLY A 214 -13.35 -17.91 -16.77
CA GLY A 214 -14.59 -18.48 -16.23
C GLY A 214 -14.34 -19.29 -14.95
N GLY A 215 -14.90 -20.50 -14.86
CA GLY A 215 -14.74 -21.35 -13.67
C GLY A 215 -13.28 -21.67 -13.30
N PHE A 216 -12.37 -21.72 -14.27
CA PHE A 216 -10.96 -21.99 -14.00
C PHE A 216 -10.22 -20.82 -13.33
N ALA A 217 -10.76 -19.61 -13.36
CA ALA A 217 -10.22 -18.49 -12.62
C ALA A 217 -10.18 -18.72 -11.09
N PHE A 218 -11.08 -19.57 -10.57
CA PHE A 218 -11.14 -19.95 -9.14
C PHE A 218 -10.14 -21.04 -8.77
N ALA A 219 -9.57 -21.75 -9.75
CA ALA A 219 -8.64 -22.83 -9.49
C ALA A 219 -7.25 -22.28 -9.14
N ARG A 220 -6.72 -22.69 -7.99
CA ARG A 220 -5.42 -22.19 -7.47
C ARG A 220 -4.25 -22.41 -8.41
N GLU A 221 -4.27 -23.48 -9.22
CA GLU A 221 -3.22 -23.82 -10.18
C GLU A 221 -3.03 -22.76 -11.26
N TYR A 222 -4.04 -21.94 -11.57
CA TYR A 222 -3.94 -20.87 -12.56
C TYR A 222 -3.46 -19.54 -11.98
N ASP A 223 -3.47 -19.40 -10.65
CA ASP A 223 -2.98 -18.22 -9.92
C ASP A 223 -3.80 -16.93 -10.13
N ILE A 224 -4.90 -17.01 -10.89
CA ILE A 224 -5.73 -15.83 -11.20
C ILE A 224 -6.45 -15.34 -9.93
N GLU A 225 -7.05 -16.26 -9.15
CA GLU A 225 -7.76 -15.91 -7.92
C GLU A 225 -6.87 -15.20 -6.88
N ARG A 226 -5.61 -15.64 -6.77
CA ARG A 226 -4.63 -15.04 -5.85
C ARG A 226 -4.29 -13.63 -6.28
N LYS A 227 -3.91 -13.45 -7.54
CA LYS A 227 -3.58 -12.14 -8.11
C LYS A 227 -4.76 -11.17 -8.11
N TRP A 228 -5.98 -11.68 -8.31
CA TRP A 228 -7.20 -10.89 -8.21
C TRP A 228 -7.43 -10.35 -6.79
N ARG A 229 -7.24 -11.18 -5.75
CA ARG A 229 -7.30 -10.72 -4.35
C ARG A 229 -6.25 -9.65 -4.06
N GLU A 230 -5.02 -9.81 -4.56
CA GLU A 230 -3.96 -8.80 -4.44
C GLU A 230 -4.33 -7.48 -5.14
N ALA A 231 -4.88 -7.54 -6.35
CA ALA A 231 -5.34 -6.35 -7.08
C ALA A 231 -6.44 -5.59 -6.33
N ARG A 232 -7.31 -6.29 -5.58
CA ARG A 232 -8.32 -5.63 -4.75
C ARG A 232 -7.70 -4.82 -3.61
N LEU A 233 -6.63 -5.30 -3.01
CA LEU A 233 -5.89 -4.56 -1.98
C LEU A 233 -5.36 -3.23 -2.52
N ALA A 234 -4.81 -3.24 -3.73
CA ALA A 234 -4.28 -2.04 -4.39
C ALA A 234 -5.28 -0.89 -4.51
N ARG A 235 -6.58 -1.13 -4.48
CA ARG A 235 -7.63 -0.10 -4.47
C ARG A 235 -7.91 0.50 -3.08
N THR A 236 -7.29 -0.03 -2.03
CA THR A 236 -7.59 0.34 -0.64
C THR A 236 -6.34 0.79 0.11
N ALA A 237 -5.22 0.10 -0.06
CA ALA A 237 -3.97 0.35 0.64
C ALA A 237 -2.95 1.05 -0.28
N PRO A 238 -2.00 1.83 0.27
CA PRO A 238 -1.84 2.18 1.69
C PRO A 238 -2.84 3.21 2.20
N ILE A 239 -3.29 4.13 1.35
CA ILE A 239 -4.33 5.13 1.65
C ILE A 239 -5.13 5.33 0.36
N SER A 240 -6.42 5.09 0.41
CA SER A 240 -7.34 5.27 -0.70
C SER A 240 -7.74 6.74 -0.88
#